data_a843bf6a65eeead5dd2dee293b42ce50
#
_entry.id   a843bf6a65eeead5dd2dee293b42ce50
#
_cell.length_a   1.000
_cell.length_b   1.000
_cell.length_c   1.000
_cell.angle_alpha   90.00
_cell.angle_beta   90.00
_cell.angle_gamma   90.00
#
_symmetry.space_group_name_H-M   'P 1'
#
loop_
_entity.id
_entity.type
_entity.pdbx_description
1 polymer ?
#
loop_
_entity_poly.entity_id
_entity_poly.type
_entity_poly.pdbx_seq_one_letter_code
_entity_poly.pdbx_strand_id
1 'polypeptide(L)'
;RRISAVYDGYSVDGGVDLPEELELCDAGDIFVIPGNIEKTFDQVSKAISHIFCSGAFPIICGGDHSLGYPNVRGIAPHIDGNVGIIHIDRHIDMQDMDMDERMHTTPWFWTTNDHEGVERNTSHHNHSHMHDVGLSNCPPKNLVQMGIGGWYGSRPGSSVARERVIAALNELNI
;
A
#
# COMPACT_ATOMS: atom_id res chain seq x y z
N ARG A 1 -4.92 -7.37 -20.25
CA ARG A 1 -4.40 -8.35 -21.24
C ARG A 1 -5.16 -8.31 -22.56
N ARG A 2 -6.47 -8.23 -22.60
CA ARG A 2 -7.21 -8.09 -23.87
C ARG A 2 -7.15 -6.68 -24.45
N ILE A 3 -6.98 -5.67 -23.62
CA ILE A 3 -6.93 -4.27 -24.03
C ILE A 3 -5.66 -3.99 -24.84
N SER A 4 -4.51 -4.49 -24.39
CA SER A 4 -3.25 -4.34 -25.12
C SER A 4 -3.22 -5.00 -26.51
N ALA A 5 -4.11 -5.97 -26.74
CA ALA A 5 -4.28 -6.59 -28.06
C ALA A 5 -5.23 -5.79 -28.99
N VAL A 6 -5.96 -4.83 -28.45
CA VAL A 6 -6.94 -4.01 -29.18
C VAL A 6 -6.41 -2.59 -29.43
N TYR A 7 -5.57 -2.08 -28.51
CA TYR A 7 -4.94 -0.77 -28.61
C TYR A 7 -3.44 -0.98 -28.83
N ASP A 8 -2.91 -0.32 -29.82
CA ASP A 8 -1.50 -0.37 -30.23
C ASP A 8 -0.53 0.25 -29.21
N GLY A 9 -1.04 0.86 -28.16
CA GLY A 9 -0.24 1.43 -27.06
C GLY A 9 0.23 2.86 -27.31
N TYR A 10 -0.25 3.51 -28.36
CA TYR A 10 0.08 4.91 -28.61
C TYR A 10 -0.57 5.86 -27.59
N SER A 11 0.25 6.64 -26.91
CA SER A 11 -0.21 7.68 -26.00
C SER A 11 -0.43 8.99 -26.74
N VAL A 12 -1.69 9.35 -26.95
CA VAL A 12 -2.06 10.61 -27.65
C VAL A 12 -1.56 11.84 -26.89
N ASP A 13 -1.69 11.85 -25.58
CA ASP A 13 -1.27 12.97 -24.73
C ASP A 13 0.26 13.10 -24.67
N GLY A 14 0.97 11.98 -24.65
CA GLY A 14 2.43 11.96 -24.65
C GLY A 14 3.06 12.04 -26.04
N GLY A 15 2.29 11.76 -27.09
CA GLY A 15 2.80 11.70 -28.46
C GLY A 15 3.82 10.58 -28.70
N VAL A 16 3.74 9.50 -27.91
CA VAL A 16 4.72 8.41 -27.92
C VAL A 16 4.05 7.05 -28.09
N ASP A 17 4.72 6.15 -28.76
CA ASP A 17 4.35 4.73 -28.82
C ASP A 17 5.01 4.01 -27.66
N LEU A 18 4.22 3.62 -26.66
CA LEU A 18 4.73 3.00 -25.43
C LEU A 18 5.48 1.70 -25.70
N PRO A 19 5.02 0.79 -26.57
CA PRO A 19 5.77 -0.42 -26.93
C PRO A 19 7.11 -0.16 -27.62
N GLU A 20 7.26 0.95 -28.34
CA GLU A 20 8.53 1.31 -28.98
C GLU A 20 9.52 1.96 -27.99
N GLU A 21 9.00 2.69 -27.00
CA GLU A 21 9.81 3.43 -26.03
C GLU A 21 10.11 2.64 -24.76
N LEU A 22 9.29 1.64 -24.42
CA LEU A 22 9.39 0.90 -23.17
C LEU A 22 9.43 -0.63 -23.41
N GLU A 23 10.33 -1.29 -22.72
CA GLU A 23 10.31 -2.75 -22.60
C GLU A 23 9.22 -3.20 -21.62
N LEU A 24 8.03 -3.46 -22.14
CA LEU A 24 6.87 -3.89 -21.33
C LEU A 24 6.78 -5.42 -21.28
N CYS A 25 6.62 -5.95 -20.09
CA CYS A 25 6.43 -7.38 -19.84
C CYS A 25 5.20 -7.64 -18.96
N ASP A 26 4.32 -8.51 -19.41
CA ASP A 26 3.22 -9.03 -18.58
C ASP A 26 3.74 -10.19 -17.72
N ALA A 27 3.96 -9.92 -16.43
CA ALA A 27 4.46 -10.90 -15.47
C ALA A 27 3.38 -11.90 -15.00
N GLY A 28 2.17 -11.75 -15.46
CA GLY A 28 1.07 -12.64 -15.11
C GLY A 28 0.25 -12.21 -13.90
N ASP A 29 -0.63 -13.10 -13.46
CA ASP A 29 -1.49 -12.88 -12.30
C ASP A 29 -0.88 -13.54 -11.06
N ILE A 30 -1.02 -12.86 -9.93
CA ILE A 30 -0.61 -13.40 -8.64
C ILE A 30 -1.67 -14.37 -8.15
N PHE A 31 -1.24 -15.52 -7.67
CA PHE A 31 -2.13 -16.53 -7.13
C PHE A 31 -2.74 -16.05 -5.79
N VAL A 32 -4.07 -15.89 -5.80
CA VAL A 32 -4.84 -15.54 -4.61
C VAL A 32 -5.19 -16.81 -3.84
N ILE A 33 -5.01 -16.79 -2.53
CA ILE A 33 -5.37 -17.90 -1.63
C ILE A 33 -6.70 -17.55 -0.96
N PRO A 34 -7.83 -18.14 -1.42
CA PRO A 34 -9.15 -17.83 -0.86
C PRO A 34 -9.21 -18.12 0.64
N GLY A 35 -9.78 -17.18 1.39
CA GLY A 35 -9.94 -17.32 2.84
C GLY A 35 -8.66 -17.12 3.67
N ASN A 36 -7.54 -16.72 3.06
CA ASN A 36 -6.32 -16.38 3.80
C ASN A 36 -5.62 -15.18 3.20
N ILE A 37 -5.95 -14.01 3.72
CA ILE A 37 -5.43 -12.73 3.23
C ILE A 37 -3.91 -12.61 3.43
N GLU A 38 -3.38 -13.07 4.57
CA GLU A 38 -1.95 -12.99 4.87
C GLU A 38 -1.12 -13.80 3.89
N LYS A 39 -1.55 -15.03 3.56
CA LYS A 39 -0.87 -15.83 2.53
C LYS A 39 -0.97 -15.20 1.14
N THR A 40 -2.08 -14.55 0.82
CA THR A 40 -2.21 -13.79 -0.42
C THR A 40 -1.24 -12.62 -0.44
N PHE A 41 -1.15 -11.86 0.64
CA PHE A 41 -0.19 -10.76 0.78
C PHE A 41 1.25 -11.22 0.68
N ASP A 42 1.58 -12.39 1.21
CA ASP A 42 2.90 -13.00 1.05
C ASP A 42 3.23 -13.30 -0.41
N GLN A 43 2.26 -13.81 -1.17
CA GLN A 43 2.46 -14.04 -2.61
C GLN A 43 2.67 -12.71 -3.35
N VAL A 44 1.87 -11.68 -3.04
CA VAL A 44 2.02 -10.35 -3.62
C VAL A 44 3.41 -9.78 -3.32
N SER A 45 3.83 -9.74 -2.07
CA SER A 45 5.13 -9.21 -1.68
C SER A 45 6.30 -9.95 -2.34
N LYS A 46 6.22 -11.29 -2.40
CA LYS A 46 7.26 -12.11 -3.06
C LYS A 46 7.35 -11.84 -4.55
N ALA A 47 6.21 -11.75 -5.25
CA ALA A 47 6.17 -11.48 -6.67
C ALA A 47 6.76 -10.10 -6.99
N ILE A 48 6.37 -9.08 -6.23
CA ILE A 48 6.85 -7.71 -6.40
C ILE A 48 8.34 -7.61 -6.07
N SER A 49 8.78 -8.23 -4.99
CA SER A 49 10.20 -8.32 -4.62
C SER A 49 11.02 -8.95 -5.76
N HIS A 50 10.54 -10.03 -6.35
CA HIS A 50 11.23 -10.70 -7.45
C HIS A 50 11.33 -9.79 -8.69
N ILE A 51 10.25 -9.12 -9.08
CA ILE A 51 10.24 -8.18 -10.19
C ILE A 51 11.20 -7.02 -9.92
N PHE A 52 11.13 -6.43 -8.74
CA PHE A 52 11.99 -5.30 -8.36
C PHE A 52 13.47 -5.69 -8.36
N CYS A 53 13.82 -6.83 -7.78
CA CYS A 53 15.21 -7.35 -7.76
C CYS A 53 15.74 -7.72 -9.14
N SER A 54 14.89 -7.96 -10.14
CA SER A 54 15.32 -8.17 -11.52
C SER A 54 15.71 -6.87 -12.23
N GLY A 55 15.55 -5.72 -11.58
CA GLY A 55 15.79 -4.40 -12.16
C GLY A 55 14.59 -3.83 -12.93
N ALA A 56 13.46 -4.53 -12.95
CA ALA A 56 12.24 -4.05 -13.60
C ALA A 56 11.41 -3.16 -12.65
N PHE A 57 10.69 -2.21 -13.23
CA PHE A 57 9.73 -1.37 -12.51
C PHE A 57 8.38 -2.09 -12.42
N PRO A 58 7.89 -2.49 -11.22
CA PRO A 58 6.63 -3.18 -11.08
C PRO A 58 5.44 -2.24 -11.24
N ILE A 59 4.55 -2.56 -12.17
CA ILE A 59 3.23 -1.93 -12.31
C ILE A 59 2.18 -2.94 -11.88
N ILE A 60 1.44 -2.61 -10.83
CA ILE A 60 0.47 -3.52 -10.21
C ILE A 60 -0.94 -3.06 -10.57
N CYS A 61 -1.71 -3.96 -11.15
CA CYS A 61 -3.09 -3.73 -11.51
C CYS A 61 -4.02 -4.66 -10.75
N GLY A 62 -5.03 -4.11 -10.11
CA GLY A 62 -6.12 -4.90 -9.57
C GLY A 62 -6.19 -5.00 -8.07
N GLY A 63 -7.19 -5.74 -7.61
CA GLY A 63 -7.57 -5.87 -6.21
C GLY A 63 -8.20 -4.62 -5.63
N ASP A 64 -8.51 -4.70 -4.37
CA ASP A 64 -8.87 -3.53 -3.57
C ASP A 64 -7.62 -2.84 -3.00
N HIS A 65 -7.81 -1.75 -2.26
CA HIS A 65 -6.70 -0.95 -1.78
C HIS A 65 -5.87 -1.61 -0.65
N SER A 66 -6.31 -2.73 -0.09
CA SER A 66 -5.52 -3.51 0.86
C SER A 66 -4.15 -3.93 0.30
N LEU A 67 -4.05 -4.02 -1.03
CA LEU A 67 -2.81 -4.31 -1.74
C LEU A 67 -1.72 -3.25 -1.56
N GLY A 68 -2.04 -2.04 -1.13
CA GLY A 68 -1.05 -1.01 -0.82
C GLY A 68 0.03 -1.52 0.14
N TYR A 69 -0.36 -2.21 1.19
CA TYR A 69 0.57 -2.77 2.17
C TYR A 69 1.53 -3.83 1.59
N PRO A 70 1.07 -4.94 1.00
CA PRO A 70 1.99 -5.95 0.50
C PRO A 70 2.83 -5.48 -0.69
N ASN A 71 2.38 -4.48 -1.45
CA ASN A 71 3.16 -3.88 -2.52
C ASN A 71 4.40 -3.17 -1.97
N VAL A 72 4.23 -2.30 -1.01
CA VAL A 72 5.36 -1.60 -0.39
C VAL A 72 6.24 -2.58 0.39
N ARG A 73 5.65 -3.54 1.10
CA ARG A 73 6.38 -4.62 1.79
C ARG A 73 7.29 -5.42 0.87
N GLY A 74 6.90 -5.59 -0.40
CA GLY A 74 7.71 -6.28 -1.40
C GLY A 74 8.92 -5.47 -1.88
N ILE A 75 8.87 -4.15 -1.82
CA ILE A 75 9.92 -3.26 -2.33
C ILE A 75 10.82 -2.75 -1.20
N ALA A 76 10.24 -2.37 -0.07
CA ALA A 76 10.93 -1.66 1.00
C ALA A 76 12.24 -2.32 1.49
N PRO A 77 12.33 -3.66 1.62
CA PRO A 77 13.56 -4.32 2.04
C PRO A 77 14.74 -4.16 1.06
N HIS A 78 14.48 -3.74 -0.17
CA HIS A 78 15.47 -3.60 -1.23
C HIS A 78 15.88 -2.15 -1.49
N ILE A 79 15.36 -1.22 -0.71
CA ILE A 79 15.67 0.21 -0.82
C ILE A 79 16.65 0.60 0.29
N ASP A 80 17.79 1.15 -0.11
CA ASP A 80 18.72 1.79 0.82
C ASP A 80 18.14 3.13 1.27
N GLY A 81 17.88 3.27 2.58
CA GLY A 81 17.25 4.45 3.15
C GLY A 81 15.73 4.34 3.26
N ASN A 82 15.07 5.48 3.32
CA ASN A 82 13.63 5.55 3.56
C ASN A 82 12.82 5.52 2.26
N VAL A 83 11.75 4.76 2.29
CA VAL A 83 10.73 4.72 1.22
C VAL A 83 9.76 5.87 1.41
N GLY A 84 9.47 6.59 0.32
CA GLY A 84 8.37 7.55 0.24
C GLY A 84 7.19 6.98 -0.51
N ILE A 85 5.99 7.38 -0.11
CA ILE A 85 4.73 6.94 -0.72
C ILE A 85 3.97 8.17 -1.19
N ILE A 86 3.54 8.19 -2.44
CA ILE A 86 2.57 9.15 -2.96
C ILE A 86 1.26 8.42 -3.16
N HIS A 87 0.26 8.78 -2.38
CA HIS A 87 -1.08 8.20 -2.42
C HIS A 87 -2.05 9.18 -3.03
N ILE A 88 -2.63 8.82 -4.16
CA ILE A 88 -3.60 9.65 -4.88
C ILE A 88 -4.96 8.99 -4.77
N ASP A 89 -5.76 9.45 -3.82
CA ASP A 89 -7.05 8.86 -3.50
C ASP A 89 -7.98 9.90 -2.85
N ARG A 90 -9.27 9.61 -2.86
CA ARG A 90 -10.28 10.35 -2.10
C ARG A 90 -10.20 10.03 -0.59
N HIS A 91 -9.76 8.84 -0.22
CA HIS A 91 -9.77 8.32 1.16
C HIS A 91 -8.35 8.32 1.74
N ILE A 92 -8.23 8.42 3.04
CA ILE A 92 -6.92 8.44 3.71
C ILE A 92 -6.34 7.05 3.97
N ASP A 93 -7.18 6.02 4.07
CA ASP A 93 -6.84 4.61 4.26
C ASP A 93 -5.78 4.36 5.35
N MET A 94 -5.98 5.03 6.48
CA MET A 94 -5.10 5.05 7.65
C MET A 94 -5.78 4.49 8.90
N GLN A 95 -6.81 3.67 8.74
CA GLN A 95 -7.46 3.02 9.87
C GLN A 95 -6.58 1.88 10.39
N ASP A 96 -6.58 1.69 11.69
CA ASP A 96 -5.90 0.55 12.33
C ASP A 96 -6.66 -0.76 12.09
N MET A 97 -7.96 -0.66 12.04
CA MET A 97 -8.89 -1.76 11.78
C MET A 97 -10.23 -1.21 11.27
N ASP A 98 -10.87 -1.95 10.38
CA ASP A 98 -12.26 -1.76 9.98
C ASP A 98 -13.06 -3.02 10.41
N MET A 99 -13.47 -3.89 9.51
CA MET A 99 -13.99 -5.22 9.86
C MET A 99 -12.85 -6.20 10.15
N ASP A 100 -11.69 -5.95 9.57
CA ASP A 100 -10.46 -6.70 9.76
C ASP A 100 -9.27 -5.73 9.66
N GLU A 101 -8.10 -6.17 10.08
CA GLU A 101 -6.86 -5.39 10.02
C GLU A 101 -6.33 -5.24 8.58
N ARG A 102 -6.65 -6.17 7.70
CA ARG A 102 -6.18 -6.20 6.30
C ARG A 102 -7.25 -5.77 5.30
N MET A 103 -7.87 -4.64 5.56
CA MET A 103 -8.91 -4.07 4.71
C MET A 103 -8.37 -2.99 3.76
N HIS A 104 -9.19 -2.60 2.79
CA HIS A 104 -8.87 -1.50 1.87
C HIS A 104 -8.70 -0.14 2.58
N THR A 105 -9.23 0.01 3.78
CA THR A 105 -9.15 1.24 4.60
C THR A 105 -7.89 1.31 5.47
N THR A 106 -7.06 0.28 5.49
CA THR A 106 -5.98 0.14 6.48
C THR A 106 -4.54 0.12 5.93
N PRO A 107 -4.30 0.12 4.60
CA PRO A 107 -2.97 -0.21 4.08
C PRO A 107 -1.87 0.71 4.58
N TRP A 108 -2.12 2.00 4.64
CA TRP A 108 -1.08 2.96 5.01
C TRP A 108 -0.79 2.99 6.51
N PHE A 109 -1.79 2.63 7.33
CA PHE A 109 -1.56 2.42 8.75
C PHE A 109 -0.53 1.31 8.97
N TRP A 110 -0.70 0.17 8.31
CA TRP A 110 0.18 -0.99 8.46
C TRP A 110 1.51 -0.84 7.73
N THR A 111 1.59 0.02 6.72
CA THR A 111 2.80 0.27 5.96
C THR A 111 3.73 1.27 6.64
N THR A 112 3.19 2.40 7.10
CA THR A 112 3.98 3.55 7.55
C THR A 112 4.24 3.58 9.04
N ASN A 113 3.92 2.55 9.76
CA ASN A 113 3.80 2.63 11.18
C ASN A 113 5.13 2.43 11.91
N ASP A 114 5.60 3.49 12.54
CA ASP A 114 6.57 3.43 13.62
C ASP A 114 5.80 3.20 14.93
N HIS A 115 5.90 1.99 15.46
CA HIS A 115 5.05 1.51 16.55
C HIS A 115 5.65 1.66 17.93
N GLU A 116 6.62 2.50 18.11
CA GLU A 116 7.10 2.79 19.45
C GLU A 116 5.97 3.39 20.30
N GLY A 117 5.51 2.62 21.27
CA GLY A 117 4.53 3.04 22.26
C GLY A 117 3.06 2.71 21.98
N VAL A 118 2.73 1.98 20.92
CA VAL A 118 1.36 1.50 20.72
C VAL A 118 1.15 0.17 21.41
N GLU A 119 0.46 0.19 22.54
CA GLU A 119 -0.08 -1.03 23.13
C GLU A 119 -1.07 -1.66 22.14
N ARG A 120 -0.71 -2.79 21.60
CA ARG A 120 -1.61 -3.58 20.76
C ARG A 120 -2.74 -4.09 21.62
N ASN A 121 -3.95 -3.72 21.30
CA ASN A 121 -5.11 -4.38 21.88
C ASN A 121 -5.26 -5.77 21.25
N THR A 122 -4.45 -6.70 21.74
CA THR A 122 -4.40 -8.09 21.27
C THR A 122 -5.61 -8.92 21.71
N SER A 123 -6.61 -8.30 22.33
CA SER A 123 -7.72 -9.02 22.98
C SER A 123 -8.71 -9.64 22.02
N HIS A 124 -8.69 -9.34 20.73
CA HIS A 124 -9.72 -9.81 19.82
C HIS A 124 -9.29 -10.82 18.75
N HIS A 125 -8.01 -10.92 18.42
CA HIS A 125 -7.59 -11.87 17.40
C HIS A 125 -6.25 -12.51 17.74
N ASN A 126 -6.31 -13.79 17.97
CA ASN A 126 -5.17 -14.67 18.28
C ASN A 126 -4.39 -14.99 16.98
N HIS A 127 -4.02 -13.99 16.19
CA HIS A 127 -3.24 -14.16 14.97
C HIS A 127 -1.75 -13.99 15.26
N SER A 128 -1.06 -15.12 15.31
CA SER A 128 0.39 -15.24 15.54
C SER A 128 1.25 -14.58 14.45
N HIS A 129 0.66 -13.93 13.47
CA HIS A 129 1.36 -13.30 12.34
C HIS A 129 1.48 -11.77 12.45
N MET A 130 1.06 -11.18 13.55
CA MET A 130 1.05 -9.73 13.77
C MET A 130 2.42 -9.14 14.17
N HIS A 131 3.51 -9.84 13.90
CA HIS A 131 4.83 -9.37 14.31
C HIS A 131 5.45 -8.35 13.36
N ASP A 132 4.92 -8.23 12.15
CA ASP A 132 5.44 -7.30 11.14
C ASP A 132 4.54 -6.07 11.04
N VAL A 133 4.60 -5.25 12.05
CA VAL A 133 3.81 -4.03 12.10
C VAL A 133 4.67 -2.85 11.69
N GLY A 134 4.38 -2.36 10.51
CA GLY A 134 5.11 -1.26 9.89
C GLY A 134 6.45 -1.69 9.28
N LEU A 135 6.82 -1.00 8.25
CA LEU A 135 8.10 -1.20 7.60
C LEU A 135 9.09 -0.21 8.20
N SER A 136 10.20 -0.70 8.72
CA SER A 136 11.17 0.09 9.46
C SER A 136 11.73 1.29 8.67
N ASN A 137 11.70 1.22 7.34
CA ASN A 137 12.15 2.27 6.46
C ASN A 137 11.02 3.03 5.73
N CYS A 138 9.76 2.89 6.21
CA CYS A 138 8.61 3.66 5.73
C CYS A 138 8.06 4.58 6.82
N PRO A 139 8.75 5.64 7.21
CA PRO A 139 8.24 6.52 8.26
C PRO A 139 7.00 7.28 7.80
N PRO A 140 6.02 7.55 8.70
CA PRO A 140 4.77 8.25 8.35
C PRO A 140 4.98 9.59 7.66
N LYS A 141 6.02 10.32 8.01
CA LYS A 141 6.37 11.61 7.37
C LYS A 141 6.70 11.52 5.89
N ASN A 142 6.96 10.33 5.39
CA ASN A 142 7.23 10.09 3.96
C ASN A 142 5.98 9.65 3.18
N LEU A 143 4.80 9.67 3.80
CA LEU A 143 3.52 9.46 3.14
C LEU A 143 2.93 10.81 2.73
N VAL A 144 2.80 11.03 1.44
CA VAL A 144 2.07 12.19 0.87
C VAL A 144 0.74 11.72 0.32
N GLN A 145 -0.35 12.32 0.78
CA GLN A 145 -1.70 11.98 0.34
C GLN A 145 -2.32 13.15 -0.43
N MET A 146 -2.82 12.88 -1.63
CA MET A 146 -3.38 13.88 -2.55
C MET A 146 -4.80 13.51 -2.94
N GLY A 147 -5.67 14.51 -3.08
CA GLY A 147 -7.05 14.30 -3.50
C GLY A 147 -8.01 13.90 -2.37
N ILE A 148 -7.54 13.93 -1.13
CA ILE A 148 -8.37 13.57 0.03
C ILE A 148 -9.59 14.49 0.11
N GLY A 149 -10.77 13.87 0.18
CA GLY A 149 -12.04 14.59 0.27
C GLY A 149 -13.04 13.86 1.14
N GLY A 150 -13.84 14.64 1.88
CA GLY A 150 -14.86 14.13 2.76
C GLY A 150 -14.56 14.27 4.25
N TRP A 151 -15.55 13.96 5.07
CA TRP A 151 -15.42 14.00 6.52
C TRP A 151 -14.96 12.63 7.03
N TYR A 152 -13.74 12.56 7.55
CA TYR A 152 -13.28 11.44 8.34
C TYR A 152 -13.43 11.78 9.82
N GLY A 153 -14.63 11.62 10.30
CA GLY A 153 -14.93 11.81 11.70
C GLY A 153 -14.89 10.49 12.45
N SER A 154 -13.73 10.08 12.91
CA SER A 154 -13.71 9.16 14.06
C SER A 154 -14.24 9.91 15.26
N ARG A 155 -15.17 9.30 16.02
CA ARG A 155 -15.69 9.91 17.26
C ARG A 155 -14.52 10.12 18.22
N PRO A 156 -14.55 11.18 19.07
CA PRO A 156 -13.59 11.33 20.16
C PRO A 156 -13.48 10.02 20.96
N GLY A 157 -12.27 9.52 21.15
CA GLY A 157 -12.02 8.26 21.87
C GLY A 157 -11.95 7.00 20.98
N SER A 158 -12.18 7.10 19.68
CA SER A 158 -11.91 5.98 18.79
C SER A 158 -10.49 6.09 18.22
N SER A 159 -9.76 5.09 18.44
CA SER A 159 -8.50 4.59 17.89
C SER A 159 -7.29 5.54 17.78
N VAL A 160 -6.15 4.95 18.00
CA VAL A 160 -4.80 5.47 17.76
C VAL A 160 -4.61 6.01 16.33
N ALA A 161 -5.33 5.46 15.34
CA ALA A 161 -5.31 5.93 13.96
C ALA A 161 -5.70 7.40 13.82
N ARG A 162 -6.72 7.86 14.56
CA ARG A 162 -7.13 9.26 14.53
C ARG A 162 -6.05 10.21 15.04
N GLU A 163 -5.42 9.85 16.15
CA GLU A 163 -4.35 10.69 16.72
C GLU A 163 -3.16 10.80 15.77
N ARG A 164 -2.88 9.73 15.04
CA ARG A 164 -1.79 9.72 14.05
C ARG A 164 -2.13 10.51 12.80
N VAL A 165 -3.35 10.41 12.29
CA VAL A 165 -3.80 11.27 11.18
C VAL A 165 -3.70 12.73 11.56
N ILE A 166 -4.15 13.09 12.76
CA ILE A 166 -4.05 14.46 13.28
C ILE A 166 -2.58 14.87 13.44
N ALA A 167 -1.74 13.98 13.96
CA ALA A 167 -0.31 14.27 14.09
C ALA A 167 0.35 14.48 12.72
N ALA A 168 0.07 13.61 11.75
CA ALA A 168 0.58 13.75 10.39
C ALA A 168 0.10 15.03 9.71
N LEU A 169 -1.18 15.40 9.86
CA LEU A 169 -1.73 16.64 9.34
C LEU A 169 -1.07 17.87 9.99
N ASN A 170 -0.84 17.82 11.31
CA ASN A 170 -0.16 18.89 12.03
C ASN A 170 1.30 19.04 11.60
N GLU A 171 2.02 17.95 11.38
CA GLU A 171 3.39 17.98 10.90
C GLU A 171 3.51 18.54 9.48
N LEU A 172 2.49 18.32 8.65
CA LEU A 172 2.41 18.84 7.28
C LEU A 172 1.89 20.28 7.19
N ASN A 173 1.50 20.90 8.32
CA ASN A 173 0.87 22.22 8.37
C ASN A 173 -0.37 22.37 7.47
N ILE A 174 -1.18 21.33 7.38
CA ILE A 174 -2.45 21.30 6.63
C ILE A 174 -3.64 21.44 7.60
#